data_98c60df456ceb4b843456ae31a774516
#
_entry.id   98c60df456ceb4b843456ae31a774516
#
_cell.length_a   1.000
_cell.length_b   1.000
_cell.length_c   1.000
_cell.angle_alpha   90.00
_cell.angle_beta   90.00
_cell.angle_gamma   90.00
#
_symmetry.space_group_name_H-M   'P 1'
#
loop_
_entity.id
_entity.type
_entity.pdbx_description
1 polymer ?
#
loop_
_entity_poly.entity_id
_entity_poly.type
_entity_poly.pdbx_seq_one_letter_code
_entity_poly.pdbx_strand_id
1 'polypeptide(L)'
;IPANKVKWGYLNPLRGDQSPGAADLWGDRTADTATGMLVRFKKGFESPPHIHNITYRGIVIEGQMHNDDPTAEKMWMPAGSFWTQPAGENHTTAANGTTNLIYLEIDSGPYLVKPTNKQFDNGERPLNVHKDNLVWLDKNDVSNINAKGVQTTYLWGDTETMYGSMIKLPAGFKGEISTDA
;
A
#
# COMPACT_ATOMS: atom_id res chain seq x y z
N ILE A 1 -10.17 13.65 -0.14
CA ILE A 1 -11.60 13.26 -0.01
C ILE A 1 -11.86 12.95 1.47
N PRO A 2 -12.83 13.57 2.15
CA PRO A 2 -13.20 13.18 3.51
C PRO A 2 -13.66 11.70 3.57
N ALA A 3 -13.35 11.00 4.66
CA ALA A 3 -13.61 9.56 4.78
C ALA A 3 -15.08 9.17 4.53
N ASN A 4 -16.04 10.03 4.93
CA ASN A 4 -17.47 9.82 4.69
C ASN A 4 -17.93 10.13 3.24
N LYS A 5 -17.04 10.62 2.39
CA LYS A 5 -17.30 10.89 0.96
C LYS A 5 -16.63 9.85 0.04
N VAL A 6 -15.87 8.92 0.60
CA VAL A 6 -15.23 7.85 -0.17
C VAL A 6 -16.31 6.96 -0.81
N LYS A 7 -16.21 6.77 -2.13
CA LYS A 7 -17.16 5.93 -2.89
C LYS A 7 -16.61 4.51 -2.99
N TRP A 8 -17.19 3.61 -2.23
CA TRP A 8 -16.80 2.21 -2.22
C TRP A 8 -17.45 1.42 -3.34
N GLY A 9 -16.64 0.61 -4.02
CA GLY A 9 -17.03 -0.46 -4.93
C GLY A 9 -16.30 -1.75 -4.56
N TYR A 10 -16.09 -2.62 -5.55
CA TYR A 10 -15.32 -3.85 -5.40
C TYR A 10 -14.03 -3.78 -6.21
N LEU A 11 -12.96 -4.39 -5.70
CA LEU A 11 -11.69 -4.51 -6.42
C LEU A 11 -11.88 -5.31 -7.72
N ASN A 12 -12.67 -6.38 -7.65
CA ASN A 12 -13.15 -7.13 -8.82
C ASN A 12 -14.70 -7.12 -8.81
N PRO A 13 -15.36 -6.26 -9.61
CA PRO A 13 -16.82 -6.16 -9.64
C PRO A 13 -17.54 -7.46 -10.01
N LEU A 14 -16.91 -8.34 -10.79
CA LEU A 14 -17.49 -9.63 -11.21
C LEU A 14 -17.65 -10.62 -10.04
N ARG A 15 -16.91 -10.43 -8.95
CA ARG A 15 -16.97 -11.25 -7.75
C ARG A 15 -17.91 -10.69 -6.67
N GLY A 16 -18.41 -9.47 -6.87
CA GLY A 16 -19.29 -8.81 -5.91
C GLY A 16 -18.70 -8.79 -4.49
N ASP A 17 -19.49 -9.17 -3.49
CA ASP A 17 -19.14 -9.15 -2.06
C ASP A 17 -18.07 -10.18 -1.63
N GLN A 18 -17.68 -11.09 -2.51
CA GLN A 18 -16.52 -11.97 -2.33
C GLN A 18 -15.19 -11.28 -2.69
N SER A 19 -15.25 -10.14 -3.36
CA SER A 19 -14.09 -9.31 -3.63
C SER A 19 -13.81 -8.38 -2.46
N PRO A 20 -12.54 -8.01 -2.21
CA PRO A 20 -12.24 -6.86 -1.36
C PRO A 20 -12.96 -5.61 -1.86
N GLY A 21 -13.39 -4.76 -0.92
CA GLY A 21 -13.91 -3.45 -1.26
C GLY A 21 -12.77 -2.53 -1.69
N ALA A 22 -12.99 -1.69 -2.71
CA ALA A 22 -12.00 -0.73 -3.18
C ALA A 22 -12.62 0.64 -3.46
N ALA A 23 -11.84 1.70 -3.24
CA ALA A 23 -12.27 3.07 -3.45
C ALA A 23 -11.08 3.92 -3.91
N ASP A 24 -11.13 4.45 -5.12
CA ASP A 24 -10.10 5.34 -5.62
C ASP A 24 -10.16 6.69 -4.89
N LEU A 25 -9.03 7.15 -4.39
CA LEU A 25 -8.87 8.48 -3.78
C LEU A 25 -8.47 9.51 -4.83
N TRP A 26 -7.64 9.09 -5.78
CA TRP A 26 -7.22 9.83 -6.95
C TRP A 26 -6.86 8.84 -8.06
N GLY A 27 -6.84 9.30 -9.31
CA GLY A 27 -6.67 8.43 -10.47
C GLY A 27 -7.91 7.57 -10.76
N ASP A 28 -7.71 6.51 -11.54
CA ASP A 28 -8.71 5.50 -11.91
C ASP A 28 -8.00 4.16 -12.12
N ARG A 29 -8.19 3.21 -11.20
CA ARG A 29 -7.55 1.88 -11.26
C ARG A 29 -7.95 1.04 -12.46
N THR A 30 -8.99 1.44 -13.21
CA THR A 30 -9.45 0.74 -14.41
C THR A 30 -8.87 1.31 -15.70
N ALA A 31 -8.22 2.46 -15.63
CA ALA A 31 -7.56 3.14 -16.74
C ALA A 31 -6.03 3.02 -16.65
N ASP A 32 -5.33 3.35 -17.72
CA ASP A 32 -3.86 3.45 -17.74
C ASP A 32 -3.42 4.79 -17.14
N THR A 33 -3.46 4.87 -15.83
CA THR A 33 -3.07 6.05 -15.06
C THR A 33 -2.60 5.67 -13.66
N ALA A 34 -1.71 6.47 -13.09
CA ALA A 34 -1.34 6.37 -11.69
C ALA A 34 -2.57 6.54 -10.81
N THR A 35 -2.67 5.72 -9.77
CA THR A 35 -3.86 5.68 -8.92
C THR A 35 -3.50 5.37 -7.47
N GLY A 36 -4.08 6.13 -6.54
CA GLY A 36 -4.08 5.81 -5.11
C GLY A 36 -5.48 5.41 -4.65
N MET A 37 -5.60 4.27 -3.98
CA MET A 37 -6.88 3.72 -3.57
C MET A 37 -6.85 3.16 -2.14
N LEU A 38 -8.01 3.12 -1.52
CA LEU A 38 -8.24 2.32 -0.32
C LEU A 38 -8.75 0.94 -0.70
N VAL A 39 -8.26 -0.08 -0.01
CA VAL A 39 -8.79 -1.45 -0.13
C VAL A 39 -9.11 -1.98 1.26
N ARG A 40 -10.30 -2.57 1.41
CA ARG A 40 -10.75 -3.16 2.68
C ARG A 40 -11.03 -4.64 2.53
N PHE A 41 -10.65 -5.40 3.55
CA PHE A 41 -10.78 -6.86 3.57
C PHE A 41 -11.61 -7.30 4.77
N LYS A 42 -12.43 -8.33 4.57
CA LYS A 42 -13.12 -9.03 5.67
C LYS A 42 -12.08 -9.78 6.52
N LYS A 43 -12.36 -9.97 7.81
CA LYS A 43 -11.56 -10.83 8.67
C LYS A 43 -11.48 -12.24 8.08
N GLY A 44 -10.27 -12.81 8.06
CA GLY A 44 -10.02 -14.15 7.54
C GLY A 44 -10.02 -14.22 6.00
N PHE A 45 -10.00 -13.06 5.31
CA PHE A 45 -9.80 -13.06 3.87
C PHE A 45 -8.44 -13.68 3.52
N GLU A 46 -8.43 -14.51 2.50
CA GLU A 46 -7.23 -15.04 1.87
C GLU A 46 -7.50 -15.19 0.36
N SER A 47 -6.63 -14.61 -0.45
CA SER A 47 -6.72 -14.80 -1.90
C SER A 47 -6.09 -16.12 -2.30
N PRO A 48 -6.56 -16.76 -3.39
CA PRO A 48 -5.73 -17.75 -4.05
C PRO A 48 -4.44 -17.11 -4.55
N PRO A 49 -3.37 -17.91 -4.80
CA PRO A 49 -2.16 -17.42 -5.46
C PRO A 49 -2.48 -16.73 -6.80
N HIS A 50 -1.89 -15.56 -7.02
CA HIS A 50 -2.13 -14.75 -8.21
C HIS A 50 -0.97 -13.80 -8.47
N ILE A 51 -1.01 -13.11 -9.60
CA ILE A 51 -0.09 -12.03 -9.96
C ILE A 51 -0.86 -10.77 -10.32
N HIS A 52 -0.17 -9.63 -10.31
CA HIS A 52 -0.62 -8.39 -10.94
C HIS A 52 0.21 -8.06 -12.17
N ASN A 53 -0.38 -7.33 -13.11
CA ASN A 53 0.31 -6.90 -14.34
C ASN A 53 1.21 -5.69 -14.12
N ILE A 54 1.10 -5.01 -12.98
CA ILE A 54 1.86 -3.82 -12.59
C ILE A 54 2.34 -3.97 -11.15
N THR A 55 3.44 -3.30 -10.83
CA THR A 55 3.92 -3.18 -9.45
C THR A 55 2.97 -2.30 -8.65
N TYR A 56 2.71 -2.68 -7.41
CA TYR A 56 1.96 -1.86 -6.47
C TYR A 56 2.66 -1.76 -5.11
N ARG A 57 2.29 -0.73 -4.38
CA ARG A 57 2.81 -0.45 -3.03
C ARG A 57 1.64 -0.36 -2.07
N GLY A 58 1.80 -0.93 -0.89
CA GLY A 58 0.74 -0.97 0.11
C GLY A 58 1.21 -0.49 1.48
N ILE A 59 0.33 0.23 2.17
CA ILE A 59 0.49 0.62 3.57
C ILE A 59 -0.71 0.10 4.35
N VAL A 60 -0.47 -0.57 5.47
CA VAL A 60 -1.54 -1.00 6.38
C VAL A 60 -2.00 0.20 7.19
N ILE A 61 -3.27 0.58 7.04
CA ILE A 61 -3.91 1.64 7.84
C ILE A 61 -4.53 1.05 9.11
N GLU A 62 -5.19 -0.11 8.98
CA GLU A 62 -5.88 -0.76 10.09
C GLU A 62 -5.85 -2.28 9.90
N GLY A 63 -5.76 -3.02 11.00
CA GLY A 63 -5.80 -4.47 11.01
C GLY A 63 -4.45 -5.14 10.88
N GLN A 64 -4.45 -6.32 10.27
CA GLN A 64 -3.26 -7.13 10.03
C GLN A 64 -3.32 -7.73 8.64
N MET A 65 -2.29 -7.48 7.85
CA MET A 65 -2.16 -7.96 6.47
C MET A 65 -0.95 -8.88 6.33
N HIS A 66 -1.07 -9.81 5.40
CA HIS A 66 0.03 -10.59 4.86
C HIS A 66 0.00 -10.47 3.34
N ASN A 67 1.17 -10.33 2.73
CA ASN A 67 1.30 -10.29 1.27
C ASN A 67 2.69 -10.83 0.90
N ASP A 68 2.76 -12.07 0.46
CA ASP A 68 4.04 -12.71 0.16
C ASP A 68 3.86 -13.94 -0.75
N ASP A 69 4.97 -14.60 -1.10
CA ASP A 69 4.98 -15.90 -1.78
C ASP A 69 4.01 -16.87 -1.10
N PRO A 70 3.24 -17.63 -1.88
CA PRO A 70 2.24 -18.57 -1.32
C PRO A 70 2.82 -19.65 -0.39
N THR A 71 4.11 -19.91 -0.48
CA THR A 71 4.83 -20.90 0.36
C THR A 71 5.54 -20.27 1.55
N ALA A 72 5.60 -18.92 1.63
CA ALA A 72 6.23 -18.22 2.73
C ALA A 72 5.44 -18.38 4.05
N GLU A 73 6.15 -18.41 5.17
CA GLU A 73 5.53 -18.29 6.48
C GLU A 73 4.83 -16.94 6.62
N LYS A 74 3.61 -16.96 7.16
CA LYS A 74 2.79 -15.74 7.25
C LYS A 74 3.37 -14.75 8.25
N MET A 75 3.99 -13.68 7.74
CA MET A 75 4.32 -12.49 8.52
C MET A 75 3.10 -11.55 8.55
N TRP A 76 2.53 -11.36 9.74
CA TRP A 76 1.41 -10.42 9.92
C TRP A 76 1.90 -9.00 10.12
N MET A 77 1.61 -8.14 9.17
CA MET A 77 1.96 -6.72 9.15
C MET A 77 0.83 -5.88 9.77
N PRO A 78 1.03 -5.27 10.94
CA PRO A 78 0.05 -4.38 11.58
C PRO A 78 0.03 -2.99 10.93
N ALA A 79 -0.91 -2.15 11.38
CA ALA A 79 -1.01 -0.75 10.95
C ALA A 79 0.34 -0.02 11.03
N GLY A 80 0.69 0.73 9.97
CA GLY A 80 1.97 1.40 9.78
C GLY A 80 3.03 0.56 9.06
N SER A 81 2.77 -0.71 8.75
CA SER A 81 3.65 -1.54 7.92
C SER A 81 3.50 -1.20 6.44
N PHE A 82 4.54 -1.50 5.67
CA PHE A 82 4.65 -1.19 4.24
C PHE A 82 5.11 -2.42 3.46
N TRP A 83 4.65 -2.57 2.22
CA TRP A 83 5.20 -3.55 1.28
C TRP A 83 5.20 -3.05 -0.17
N THR A 84 6.03 -3.67 -0.99
CA THR A 84 5.97 -3.58 -2.45
C THR A 84 5.70 -4.96 -3.02
N GLN A 85 4.84 -5.02 -4.04
CA GLN A 85 4.57 -6.23 -4.79
C GLN A 85 4.93 -6.00 -6.24
N PRO A 86 6.01 -6.63 -6.75
CA PRO A 86 6.41 -6.52 -8.14
C PRO A 86 5.37 -7.05 -9.11
N ALA A 87 5.33 -6.45 -10.30
CA ALA A 87 4.56 -6.98 -11.42
C ALA A 87 5.02 -8.40 -11.77
N GLY A 88 4.06 -9.29 -12.03
CA GLY A 88 4.34 -10.67 -12.44
C GLY A 88 4.71 -11.63 -11.31
N GLU A 89 5.01 -11.14 -10.12
CA GLU A 89 5.40 -11.95 -8.97
C GLU A 89 4.19 -12.63 -8.33
N ASN A 90 4.29 -13.96 -8.15
CA ASN A 90 3.24 -14.76 -7.55
C ASN A 90 3.16 -14.51 -6.03
N HIS A 91 1.96 -14.24 -5.54
CA HIS A 91 1.74 -13.98 -4.12
C HIS A 91 0.33 -14.34 -3.66
N THR A 92 0.17 -14.39 -2.34
CA THR A 92 -1.11 -14.51 -1.64
C THR A 92 -1.28 -13.31 -0.72
N THR A 93 -2.46 -12.70 -0.75
CA THR A 93 -2.84 -11.62 0.18
C THR A 93 -3.81 -12.19 1.21
N ALA A 94 -3.54 -11.96 2.50
CA ALA A 94 -4.42 -12.38 3.59
C ALA A 94 -4.65 -11.27 4.62
N ALA A 95 -5.78 -11.33 5.34
CA ALA A 95 -6.18 -10.34 6.33
C ALA A 95 -6.72 -11.01 7.60
N ASN A 96 -6.22 -10.63 8.78
CA ASN A 96 -6.56 -11.30 10.05
C ASN A 96 -7.11 -10.34 11.14
N GLY A 97 -7.05 -9.03 10.95
CA GLY A 97 -7.68 -8.08 11.87
C GLY A 97 -9.20 -8.15 11.82
N THR A 98 -9.90 -7.65 12.85
CA THR A 98 -11.37 -7.52 12.86
C THR A 98 -11.84 -6.60 11.73
N THR A 99 -11.14 -5.50 11.52
CA THR A 99 -11.20 -4.61 10.36
C THR A 99 -9.83 -4.60 9.71
N ASN A 100 -9.77 -4.53 8.38
CA ASN A 100 -8.52 -4.48 7.64
C ASN A 100 -8.66 -3.46 6.52
N LEU A 101 -7.84 -2.42 6.58
CA LEU A 101 -7.82 -1.32 5.64
C LEU A 101 -6.38 -1.04 5.23
N ILE A 102 -6.16 -0.91 3.93
CA ILE A 102 -4.88 -0.52 3.36
C ILE A 102 -5.05 0.68 2.44
N TYR A 103 -4.00 1.47 2.29
CA TYR A 103 -3.77 2.31 1.14
C TYR A 103 -2.92 1.53 0.14
N LEU A 104 -3.29 1.59 -1.13
CA LEU A 104 -2.58 0.94 -2.22
C LEU A 104 -2.34 1.95 -3.33
N GLU A 105 -1.14 1.92 -3.92
CA GLU A 105 -0.72 2.83 -4.97
C GLU A 105 -0.11 2.08 -6.14
N ILE A 106 -0.42 2.55 -7.35
CA ILE A 106 0.12 2.08 -8.63
C ILE A 106 0.58 3.28 -9.48
N ASP A 107 1.66 3.11 -10.24
CA ASP A 107 2.21 4.18 -11.10
C ASP A 107 1.55 4.21 -12.50
N SER A 108 0.88 3.14 -12.88
CA SER A 108 0.15 2.99 -14.15
C SER A 108 -1.01 2.02 -13.97
N GLY A 109 -1.78 1.78 -15.02
CA GLY A 109 -2.92 0.86 -14.95
C GLY A 109 -3.16 0.12 -16.26
N PRO A 110 -4.27 -0.55 -16.39
CA PRO A 110 -5.25 -0.86 -15.34
C PRO A 110 -4.73 -1.87 -14.32
N TYR A 111 -5.23 -1.84 -13.10
CA TYR A 111 -4.88 -2.80 -12.04
C TYR A 111 -5.60 -4.13 -12.27
N LEU A 112 -4.88 -5.14 -12.72
CA LEU A 112 -5.44 -6.44 -13.08
C LEU A 112 -4.87 -7.56 -12.21
N VAL A 113 -5.76 -8.43 -11.73
CA VAL A 113 -5.41 -9.71 -11.13
C VAL A 113 -5.36 -10.78 -12.23
N LYS A 114 -4.26 -11.52 -12.31
CA LYS A 114 -4.05 -12.57 -13.31
C LYS A 114 -3.66 -13.89 -12.64
N PRO A 115 -3.94 -15.04 -13.29
CA PRO A 115 -3.56 -16.35 -12.74
C PRO A 115 -2.03 -16.55 -12.77
N THR A 116 -1.53 -17.40 -11.89
CA THR A 116 -0.10 -17.67 -11.67
C THR A 116 0.65 -18.20 -12.89
N ASN A 117 -0.05 -18.89 -13.81
CA ASN A 117 0.57 -19.33 -15.08
C ASN A 117 0.93 -18.18 -16.04
N LYS A 118 0.62 -16.93 -15.66
CA LYS A 118 1.03 -15.70 -16.36
C LYS A 118 2.14 -14.95 -15.63
N GLN A 119 2.81 -15.59 -14.66
CA GLN A 119 3.92 -15.01 -13.93
C GLN A 119 5.09 -14.63 -14.87
N PHE A 120 5.80 -13.58 -14.50
CA PHE A 120 7.02 -13.13 -15.15
C PHE A 120 7.88 -12.37 -14.14
N ASP A 121 9.18 -12.30 -14.39
CA ASP A 121 10.12 -11.51 -13.60
C ASP A 121 10.33 -10.15 -14.28
N ASN A 122 9.98 -9.07 -13.60
CA ASN A 122 10.21 -7.69 -14.07
C ASN A 122 11.54 -7.10 -13.56
N GLY A 123 12.36 -7.88 -12.85
CA GLY A 123 13.62 -7.46 -12.25
C GLY A 123 13.51 -6.85 -10.85
N GLU A 124 12.31 -6.51 -10.39
CA GLU A 124 12.06 -6.05 -9.02
C GLU A 124 11.98 -7.23 -8.05
N ARG A 125 12.05 -6.96 -6.75
CA ARG A 125 11.87 -7.95 -5.68
C ARG A 125 10.85 -7.47 -4.67
N PRO A 126 10.00 -8.36 -4.12
CA PRO A 126 9.05 -8.00 -3.08
C PRO A 126 9.78 -7.53 -1.83
N LEU A 127 9.19 -6.56 -1.16
CA LEU A 127 9.68 -6.03 0.10
C LEU A 127 8.52 -5.96 1.09
N ASN A 128 8.68 -6.60 2.25
CA ASN A 128 7.74 -6.55 3.35
C ASN A 128 8.43 -5.93 4.57
N VAL A 129 7.97 -4.78 5.03
CA VAL A 129 8.55 -4.06 6.17
C VAL A 129 7.53 -3.94 7.29
N HIS A 130 7.76 -4.69 8.37
CA HIS A 130 6.98 -4.53 9.60
C HIS A 130 7.23 -3.12 10.18
N LYS A 131 6.19 -2.49 10.72
CA LYS A 131 6.24 -1.11 11.26
C LYS A 131 7.40 -0.84 12.23
N ASP A 132 7.83 -1.86 12.99
CA ASP A 132 8.90 -1.74 13.97
C ASP A 132 10.30 -1.74 13.33
N ASN A 133 10.40 -2.08 12.04
CA ASN A 133 11.63 -2.06 11.25
C ASN A 133 11.76 -0.78 10.39
N LEU A 134 10.77 0.12 10.44
CA LEU A 134 10.86 1.40 9.76
C LEU A 134 11.84 2.34 10.47
N VAL A 135 12.72 2.95 9.69
CA VAL A 135 13.67 3.96 10.20
C VAL A 135 13.00 5.33 10.17
N TRP A 136 12.80 5.93 11.32
CA TRP A 136 12.20 7.26 11.47
C TRP A 136 13.28 8.31 11.67
N LEU A 137 13.32 9.30 10.79
CA LEU A 137 14.26 10.40 10.75
C LEU A 137 13.58 11.67 11.27
N ASP A 138 14.32 12.49 12.01
CA ASP A 138 13.83 13.77 12.52
C ASP A 138 14.62 14.97 11.96
N LYS A 139 14.38 16.15 12.49
CA LYS A 139 15.05 17.39 12.06
C LYS A 139 16.57 17.42 12.27
N ASN A 140 17.14 16.47 13.00
CA ASN A 140 18.58 16.34 13.18
C ASN A 140 19.19 15.43 12.10
N ASP A 141 18.37 14.59 11.48
CA ASP A 141 18.77 13.62 10.46
C ASP A 141 18.58 14.17 9.05
N VAL A 142 17.52 14.96 8.82
CA VAL A 142 17.15 15.48 7.49
C VAL A 142 16.79 16.97 7.53
N SER A 143 17.20 17.69 6.48
CA SER A 143 17.06 19.16 6.38
C SER A 143 15.62 19.63 6.05
N ASN A 144 14.78 18.77 5.50
CA ASN A 144 13.41 19.08 5.12
C ASN A 144 12.40 19.02 6.28
N ILE A 145 12.85 18.65 7.48
CA ILE A 145 12.06 18.72 8.72
C ILE A 145 12.59 19.85 9.59
N ASN A 146 11.74 20.84 9.89
CA ASN A 146 12.08 21.98 10.74
C ASN A 146 11.30 22.03 12.07
N ALA A 147 10.33 21.15 12.25
CA ALA A 147 9.45 21.12 13.42
C ALA A 147 9.83 20.03 14.43
N LYS A 148 9.78 20.38 15.72
CA LYS A 148 10.06 19.45 16.82
C LYS A 148 9.00 18.35 16.88
N GLY A 149 9.44 17.09 17.01
CA GLY A 149 8.58 15.92 17.16
C GLY A 149 7.96 15.41 15.87
N VAL A 150 8.23 16.09 14.74
CA VAL A 150 7.89 15.56 13.40
C VAL A 150 8.98 14.57 13.00
N GLN A 151 8.56 13.44 12.43
CA GLN A 151 9.45 12.43 11.87
C GLN A 151 8.96 12.00 10.47
N THR A 152 9.89 11.58 9.64
CA THR A 152 9.60 10.98 8.33
C THR A 152 10.28 9.63 8.20
N THR A 153 9.73 8.77 7.36
CA THR A 153 10.40 7.55 6.86
C THR A 153 10.20 7.48 5.35
N TYR A 154 11.26 7.23 4.63
CA TYR A 154 11.22 7.02 3.17
C TYR A 154 10.93 5.55 2.90
N LEU A 155 9.99 5.29 2.00
CA LEU A 155 9.49 3.95 1.72
C LEU A 155 9.99 3.41 0.38
N TRP A 156 10.04 4.26 -0.66
CA TRP A 156 10.44 3.90 -2.02
C TRP A 156 10.81 5.13 -2.83
N GLY A 157 11.53 4.92 -3.95
CA GLY A 157 11.95 5.97 -4.86
C GLY A 157 13.21 6.70 -4.40
N ASP A 158 13.48 7.81 -5.03
CA ASP A 158 14.59 8.70 -4.72
C ASP A 158 14.16 10.18 -4.75
N THR A 159 14.99 11.05 -4.18
CA THR A 159 14.68 12.49 -4.06
C THR A 159 14.79 13.27 -5.36
N GLU A 160 15.38 12.69 -6.39
CA GLU A 160 15.59 13.34 -7.69
C GLU A 160 14.39 13.13 -8.64
N THR A 161 13.57 12.11 -8.39
CA THR A 161 12.43 11.75 -9.21
C THR A 161 11.13 11.81 -8.40
N MET A 162 10.66 10.67 -7.96
CA MET A 162 9.45 10.52 -7.18
C MET A 162 9.70 9.54 -6.04
N TYR A 163 9.24 9.86 -4.86
CA TYR A 163 9.38 8.98 -3.70
C TYR A 163 8.11 8.93 -2.86
N GLY A 164 7.93 7.82 -2.15
CA GLY A 164 6.89 7.65 -1.12
C GLY A 164 7.48 7.78 0.28
N SER A 165 6.78 8.51 1.12
CA SER A 165 7.15 8.65 2.53
C SER A 165 5.93 8.60 3.45
N MET A 166 6.15 8.24 4.70
CA MET A 166 5.19 8.49 5.77
C MET A 166 5.72 9.57 6.72
N ILE A 167 4.82 10.44 7.17
CA ILE A 167 5.14 11.50 8.12
C ILE A 167 4.39 11.22 9.43
N LYS A 168 5.13 11.22 10.52
CA LYS A 168 4.59 11.12 11.88
C LYS A 168 4.52 12.51 12.50
N LEU A 169 3.31 12.94 12.84
CA LEU A 169 3.04 14.23 13.44
C LEU A 169 2.74 14.04 14.94
N PRO A 170 3.27 14.90 15.81
CA PRO A 170 2.89 14.88 17.23
C PRO A 170 1.44 15.29 17.43
N ALA A 171 0.80 14.82 18.49
CA ALA A 171 -0.56 15.20 18.82
C ALA A 171 -0.70 16.73 18.94
N GLY A 172 -1.73 17.30 18.30
CA GLY A 172 -1.97 18.74 18.28
C GLY A 172 -1.01 19.55 17.40
N PHE A 173 -0.26 18.89 16.51
CA PHE A 173 0.60 19.58 15.54
C PHE A 173 -0.18 20.62 14.73
N LYS A 174 0.44 21.82 14.60
CA LYS A 174 -0.01 22.89 13.71
C LYS A 174 1.19 23.34 12.89
N GLY A 175 1.10 23.25 11.58
CA GLY A 175 2.18 23.56 10.65
C GLY A 175 1.78 23.30 9.23
N GLU A 176 2.72 23.46 8.30
CA GLU A 176 2.54 23.22 6.87
C GLU A 176 3.36 22.01 6.44
N ILE A 177 2.84 21.27 5.47
CA ILE A 177 3.54 20.24 4.73
C ILE A 177 3.54 20.70 3.27
N SER A 178 4.72 20.89 2.72
CA SER A 178 4.89 21.24 1.30
C SER A 178 5.41 20.03 0.54
N THR A 179 4.94 19.86 -0.70
CA THR A 179 5.44 18.88 -1.65
C THR A 179 5.77 19.62 -2.94
N ASP A 180 6.81 19.23 -3.62
CA ASP A 180 7.24 19.78 -4.91
C ASP A 180 6.56 19.04 -6.10
N ALA A 181 5.30 18.69 -5.94
CA ALA A 181 4.52 17.98 -6.95
C ALA A 181 3.79 18.94 -7.91
#